data_fa1f3c847fc9695e7a3bd51c2e283613
#
_entry.id   fa1f3c847fc9695e7a3bd51c2e283613
#
_cell.length_a   1.000
_cell.length_b   1.000
_cell.length_c   1.000
_cell.angle_alpha   90.00
_cell.angle_beta   90.00
_cell.angle_gamma   90.00
#
_symmetry.space_group_name_H-M   'P 1'
#
loop_
_entity.id
_entity.type
_entity.pdbx_description
1 polymer ?
#
loop_
_entity_poly.entity_id
_entity_poly.type
_entity_poly.pdbx_seq_one_letter_code
_entity_poly.pdbx_strand_id
1 'polypeptide(L)'
;MNEQAIQEQYQHIVNLLEQKRLKEAQVQLEAFLWNCNDWTLRNRLEQAKVSYQYMLQYMRQGVNDPERQKLYRQLLAETWELAEQTRISLLAVSYTHLRAHETTL
;
A
#
# COMPACT_ATOMS: atom_id res chain seq x y z
N MET A 1 3.05 11.83 -12.03
CA MET A 1 3.22 10.38 -12.29
C MET A 1 2.27 9.97 -13.41
N ASN A 2 2.76 9.32 -14.45
CA ASN A 2 1.88 8.91 -15.56
C ASN A 2 1.22 7.55 -15.27
N GLU A 3 0.24 7.19 -16.09
CA GLU A 3 -0.54 5.97 -15.91
C GLU A 3 0.35 4.72 -15.90
N GLN A 4 1.30 4.63 -16.80
CA GLN A 4 2.21 3.47 -16.89
C GLN A 4 3.03 3.32 -15.62
N ALA A 5 3.59 4.41 -15.10
CA ALA A 5 4.40 4.40 -13.87
C ALA A 5 3.54 3.99 -12.67
N ILE A 6 2.28 4.44 -12.61
CA ILE A 6 1.35 4.08 -11.55
C ILE A 6 1.09 2.57 -11.58
N GLN A 7 0.79 2.00 -12.75
CA GLN A 7 0.52 0.58 -12.89
C GLN A 7 1.75 -0.27 -12.57
N GLU A 8 2.93 0.15 -13.00
CA GLU A 8 4.17 -0.57 -12.72
C GLU A 8 4.50 -0.59 -11.23
N GLN A 9 4.35 0.55 -10.56
CA GLN A 9 4.63 0.62 -9.13
C GLN A 9 3.60 -0.18 -8.33
N TYR A 10 2.33 -0.12 -8.70
CA TYR A 10 1.29 -0.95 -8.09
C TYR A 10 1.61 -2.44 -8.27
N GLN A 11 1.97 -2.85 -9.48
CA GLN A 11 2.28 -4.25 -9.75
C GLN A 11 3.50 -4.73 -8.95
N HIS A 12 4.49 -3.87 -8.78
CA HIS A 12 5.65 -4.19 -7.95
C HIS A 12 5.25 -4.46 -6.49
N ILE A 13 4.36 -3.63 -5.94
CA ILE A 13 3.86 -3.81 -4.58
C ILE A 13 3.08 -5.13 -4.47
N VAL A 14 2.21 -5.42 -5.44
CA VAL A 14 1.43 -6.66 -5.48
C VAL A 14 2.36 -7.88 -5.52
N ASN A 15 3.40 -7.83 -6.33
CA ASN A 15 4.37 -8.92 -6.43
C ASN A 15 5.07 -9.18 -5.09
N LEU A 16 5.41 -8.11 -4.36
CA LEU A 16 6.02 -8.26 -3.04
C LEU A 16 5.03 -8.89 -2.05
N LEU A 17 3.76 -8.50 -2.10
CA LEU A 17 2.72 -9.08 -1.23
C LEU A 17 2.49 -10.56 -1.55
N GLU A 18 2.50 -10.93 -2.82
CA GLU A 18 2.37 -12.33 -3.24
C GLU A 18 3.54 -13.18 -2.75
N GLN A 19 4.73 -12.59 -2.65
CA GLN A 19 5.93 -13.22 -2.10
C GLN A 19 5.97 -13.18 -0.57
N LYS A 20 4.94 -12.63 0.07
CA LYS A 20 4.83 -12.46 1.52
C LYS A 20 5.97 -11.59 2.10
N ARG A 21 6.45 -10.65 1.31
CA ARG A 21 7.49 -9.68 1.72
C ARG A 21 6.81 -8.40 2.19
N LEU A 22 6.11 -8.50 3.32
CA LEU A 22 5.24 -7.44 3.82
C LEU A 22 5.99 -6.14 4.13
N LYS A 23 7.14 -6.23 4.78
CA LYS A 23 7.93 -5.04 5.12
C LYS A 23 8.33 -4.27 3.88
N GLU A 24 8.83 -4.97 2.87
CA GLU A 24 9.24 -4.33 1.62
C GLU A 24 8.05 -3.75 0.87
N ALA A 25 6.92 -4.45 0.90
CA ALA A 25 5.68 -3.94 0.29
C ALA A 25 5.24 -2.65 0.96
N GLN A 26 5.32 -2.56 2.28
CA GLN A 26 4.97 -1.34 3.01
C GLN A 26 5.92 -0.19 2.68
N VAL A 27 7.22 -0.45 2.54
CA VAL A 27 8.20 0.57 2.13
C VAL A 27 7.88 1.10 0.73
N GLN A 28 7.58 0.21 -0.20
CA GLN A 28 7.22 0.62 -1.57
C GLN A 28 5.88 1.35 -1.61
N LEU A 29 4.93 0.93 -0.78
CA LEU A 29 3.63 1.59 -0.68
C LEU A 29 3.78 3.00 -0.11
N GLU A 30 4.66 3.19 0.87
CA GLU A 30 4.95 4.52 1.41
C GLU A 30 5.47 5.44 0.31
N ALA A 31 6.42 4.97 -0.50
CA ALA A 31 6.93 5.73 -1.63
C ALA A 31 5.82 6.04 -2.66
N PHE A 32 4.93 5.08 -2.90
CA PHE A 32 3.79 5.25 -3.79
C PHE A 32 2.84 6.33 -3.28
N LEU A 33 2.55 6.33 -1.97
CA LEU A 33 1.68 7.31 -1.32
C LEU A 33 2.24 8.73 -1.32
N TRP A 34 3.57 8.90 -1.45
CA TRP A 34 4.16 10.23 -1.58
C TRP A 34 3.65 10.97 -2.83
N ASN A 35 3.18 10.24 -3.84
CA ASN A 35 2.61 10.82 -5.05
C ASN A 35 1.12 11.14 -4.89
N CYS A 36 0.53 10.76 -3.76
CA CYS A 36 -0.90 10.91 -3.48
C CYS A 36 -1.06 11.84 -2.26
N ASN A 37 -1.98 12.79 -2.37
CA ASN A 37 -2.22 13.78 -1.31
C ASN A 37 -3.39 13.33 -0.41
N ASP A 38 -3.37 12.07 0.02
CA ASP A 38 -4.43 11.48 0.82
C ASP A 38 -3.91 11.13 2.22
N TRP A 39 -4.28 11.96 3.19
CA TRP A 39 -3.88 11.78 4.58
C TRP A 39 -4.51 10.56 5.23
N THR A 40 -5.72 10.20 4.81
CA THR A 40 -6.43 9.01 5.34
C THR A 40 -5.65 7.74 4.99
N LEU A 41 -5.23 7.62 3.75
CA LEU A 41 -4.44 6.45 3.32
C LEU A 41 -3.08 6.40 4.02
N ARG A 42 -2.43 7.55 4.20
CA ARG A 42 -1.16 7.62 4.91
C ARG A 42 -1.30 7.20 6.37
N ASN A 43 -2.35 7.66 7.05
CA ASN A 43 -2.62 7.26 8.43
C ASN A 43 -2.87 5.76 8.53
N ARG A 44 -3.61 5.19 7.60
CA ARG A 44 -3.88 3.75 7.58
C ARG A 44 -2.58 2.96 7.39
N LEU A 45 -1.68 3.44 6.54
CA LEU A 45 -0.37 2.79 6.35
C LEU A 45 0.46 2.87 7.63
N GLU A 46 0.49 4.02 8.30
CA GLU A 46 1.22 4.17 9.56
C GLU A 46 0.71 3.20 10.62
N GLN A 47 -0.61 3.03 10.73
CA GLN A 47 -1.22 2.07 11.63
C GLN A 47 -0.84 0.64 11.27
N ALA A 48 -0.81 0.31 9.98
CA ALA A 48 -0.40 -1.02 9.52
C ALA A 48 1.08 -1.28 9.84
N LYS A 49 1.93 -0.27 9.73
CA LYS A 49 3.35 -0.39 10.10
C LYS A 49 3.53 -0.65 11.58
N VAL A 50 2.77 0.05 12.42
CA VAL A 50 2.79 -0.16 13.87
C VAL A 50 2.33 -1.57 14.22
N SER A 51 1.24 -2.03 13.60
CA SER A 51 0.73 -3.39 13.82
C SER A 51 1.74 -4.45 13.40
N TYR A 52 2.47 -4.20 12.32
CA TYR A 52 3.53 -5.10 11.85
C TYR A 52 4.68 -5.19 12.86
N GLN A 53 5.11 -4.06 13.42
CA GLN A 53 6.15 -4.03 14.45
C GLN A 53 5.71 -4.79 15.69
N TYR A 54 4.47 -4.64 16.10
CA TYR A 54 3.88 -5.38 17.23
C TYR A 54 3.91 -6.88 16.96
N MET A 55 3.53 -7.29 15.76
CA MET A 55 3.57 -8.69 15.36
C MET A 55 5.00 -9.26 15.42
N LEU A 56 6.00 -8.48 14.99
CA LEU A 56 7.41 -8.91 15.03
C LEU A 56 7.88 -9.14 16.47
N GLN A 57 7.42 -8.33 17.42
CA GLN A 57 7.74 -8.55 18.84
C GLN A 57 7.20 -9.88 19.33
N TYR A 58 5.98 -10.24 18.92
CA TYR A 58 5.41 -11.55 19.23
C TYR A 58 6.26 -12.68 18.67
N MET A 59 6.81 -12.51 17.46
CA MET A 59 7.69 -13.51 16.85
C MET A 59 8.97 -13.71 17.67
N ARG A 60 9.53 -12.63 18.21
CA ARG A 60 10.75 -12.70 19.04
C ARG A 60 10.51 -13.43 20.35
N GLN A 61 9.30 -13.40 20.86
CA GLN A 61 8.93 -14.10 22.10
C GLN A 61 8.64 -15.59 21.87
N GLY A 62 8.75 -16.06 20.63
CA GLY A 62 8.55 -17.47 20.30
C GLY A 62 7.10 -17.93 20.37
N VAL A 63 6.15 -16.99 20.42
CA VAL A 63 4.74 -17.30 20.49
C VAL A 63 4.26 -17.71 19.09
N ASN A 64 4.02 -19.01 18.91
CA ASN A 64 3.48 -19.55 17.65
C ASN A 64 1.95 -19.65 17.79
N ASP A 65 1.29 -18.49 17.76
CA ASP A 65 -0.12 -18.35 18.04
C ASP A 65 -0.91 -18.26 16.73
N PRO A 66 -2.08 -18.97 16.62
CA PRO A 66 -2.99 -18.79 15.48
C PRO A 66 -3.42 -17.35 15.28
N GLU A 67 -3.52 -16.55 16.33
CA GLU A 67 -3.86 -15.12 16.22
C GLU A 67 -2.80 -14.32 15.49
N ARG A 68 -1.53 -14.69 15.63
CA ARG A 68 -0.44 -14.05 14.89
C ARG A 68 -0.58 -14.28 13.39
N GLN A 69 -0.91 -15.51 12.99
CA GLN A 69 -1.14 -15.82 11.60
C GLN A 69 -2.33 -15.06 11.03
N LYS A 70 -3.38 -14.92 11.84
CA LYS A 70 -4.56 -14.14 11.47
C LYS A 70 -4.18 -12.67 11.28
N LEU A 71 -3.42 -12.11 12.21
CA LEU A 71 -2.95 -10.72 12.13
C LEU A 71 -2.08 -10.51 10.88
N TYR A 72 -1.20 -11.44 10.59
CA TYR A 72 -0.34 -11.36 9.41
C TYR A 72 -1.18 -11.32 8.12
N ARG A 73 -2.18 -12.18 8.02
CA ARG A 73 -3.08 -12.19 6.85
C ARG A 73 -3.88 -10.88 6.74
N GLN A 74 -4.33 -10.35 7.88
CA GLN A 74 -5.03 -9.06 7.91
C GLN A 74 -4.12 -7.94 7.42
N LEU A 75 -2.85 -7.94 7.83
CA LEU A 75 -1.89 -6.94 7.41
C LEU A 75 -1.57 -7.03 5.91
N LEU A 76 -1.46 -8.25 5.37
CA LEU A 76 -1.29 -8.45 3.93
C LEU A 76 -2.49 -7.89 3.16
N ALA A 77 -3.70 -8.22 3.61
CA ALA A 77 -4.93 -7.75 2.96
C ALA A 77 -5.07 -6.23 3.05
N GLU A 78 -4.77 -5.65 4.22
CA GLU A 78 -4.84 -4.20 4.44
C GLU A 78 -3.82 -3.47 3.55
N THR A 79 -2.60 -3.98 3.47
CA THR A 79 -1.56 -3.37 2.64
C THR A 79 -1.93 -3.44 1.17
N TRP A 80 -2.51 -4.56 0.72
CA TRP A 80 -2.99 -4.71 -0.65
C TRP A 80 -4.11 -3.72 -0.95
N GLU A 81 -5.08 -3.61 -0.04
CA GLU A 81 -6.18 -2.64 -0.20
C GLU A 81 -5.66 -1.21 -0.28
N LEU A 82 -4.70 -0.85 0.58
CA LEU A 82 -4.09 0.48 0.54
C LEU A 82 -3.40 0.74 -0.80
N ALA A 83 -2.68 -0.24 -1.33
CA ALA A 83 -2.02 -0.13 -2.63
C ALA A 83 -3.06 0.09 -3.74
N GLU A 84 -4.17 -0.63 -3.68
CA GLU A 84 -5.25 -0.51 -4.65
C GLU A 84 -5.91 0.86 -4.57
N GLN A 85 -6.24 1.35 -3.37
CA GLN A 85 -6.83 2.66 -3.17
C GLN A 85 -5.89 3.77 -3.63
N THR A 86 -4.60 3.62 -3.40
CA THR A 86 -3.58 4.57 -3.87
C THR A 86 -3.55 4.61 -5.39
N ARG A 87 -3.56 3.45 -6.03
CA ARG A 87 -3.60 3.33 -7.49
C ARG A 87 -4.83 4.03 -8.06
N ILE A 88 -6.00 3.75 -7.50
CA ILE A 88 -7.26 4.36 -7.94
C ILE A 88 -7.20 5.88 -7.81
N SER A 89 -6.71 6.36 -6.67
CA SER A 89 -6.59 7.80 -6.39
C SER A 89 -5.66 8.50 -7.38
N LEU A 90 -4.51 7.90 -7.66
CA LEU A 90 -3.53 8.47 -8.58
C LEU A 90 -4.02 8.45 -10.03
N LEU A 91 -4.71 7.37 -10.43
CA LEU A 91 -5.29 7.27 -11.77
C LEU A 91 -6.41 8.29 -11.96
N ALA A 92 -7.23 8.52 -10.92
CA ALA A 92 -8.29 9.52 -10.97
C ALA A 92 -7.73 10.92 -11.19
N VAL A 93 -6.65 11.28 -10.49
CA VAL A 93 -5.98 12.58 -10.66
C VAL A 93 -5.37 12.68 -12.06
N SER A 94 -4.70 11.65 -12.53
CA SER A 94 -4.09 11.61 -13.86
C SER A 94 -5.15 11.78 -14.96
N TYR A 95 -6.27 11.07 -14.81
CA TYR A 95 -7.40 11.14 -15.75
C TYR A 95 -8.04 12.54 -15.77
N THR A 96 -8.25 13.12 -14.58
CA THR A 96 -8.82 14.46 -14.45
C THR A 96 -7.91 15.51 -15.09
N HIS A 97 -6.61 15.37 -14.93
CA HIS A 97 -5.63 16.27 -15.54
C HIS A 97 -5.68 16.20 -17.06
N LEU A 98 -5.73 15.01 -17.64
CA LEU A 98 -5.88 14.81 -19.08
C LEU A 98 -7.18 15.42 -19.62
N ARG A 99 -8.28 15.25 -18.87
CA ARG A 99 -9.59 15.78 -19.26
C ARG A 99 -9.60 17.32 -19.22
N ALA A 100 -8.96 17.91 -18.22
CA ALA A 100 -8.82 19.37 -18.16
C ALA A 100 -7.98 19.91 -19.33
N HIS A 101 -7.01 19.15 -19.78
CA HIS A 101 -6.17 19.51 -20.93
C HIS A 101 -6.95 19.45 -22.24
N GLU A 102 -7.87 18.48 -22.36
CA GLU A 102 -8.75 18.37 -23.54
C GLU A 102 -9.77 19.50 -23.60
N THR A 103 -10.24 19.99 -22.47
CA THR A 103 -11.25 21.07 -22.44
C THR A 103 -10.67 22.45 -22.69
N THR A 104 -9.36 22.62 -22.70
CA THR A 104 -8.70 23.89 -23.01
C THR A 104 -8.40 24.05 -24.51
N LEU A 105 -8.77 23.08 -25.29
CA LEU A 105 -8.68 23.14 -26.75
C LEU A 105 -9.97 23.70 -27.34
#